data_bb99983027b6aa1be3c0b6069dd1ede5
#
_entry.id   bb99983027b6aa1be3c0b6069dd1ede5
#
_cell.length_a   1.000
_cell.length_b   1.000
_cell.length_c   1.000
_cell.angle_alpha   90.00
_cell.angle_beta   90.00
_cell.angle_gamma   90.00
#
_symmetry.space_group_name_H-M   'P 1'
#
loop_
_entity.id
_entity.type
_entity.pdbx_description
1 polymer ?
#
loop_
_entity_poly.entity_id
_entity_poly.type
_entity_poly.pdbx_seq_one_letter_code
_entity_poly.pdbx_strand_id
1 'polypeptide(L)'
;MKMLLLLCLGLTLVCVHAEEASSTGRNFNVEKINGEWHTIILASDKREKIEDNGNFRLFLEQIHVLENSLVLKFHTVRDEECSELSMVADKTEKAGEYSVTYDGFNTFTIPKTDYDNFLMAHLINEKDGETFQLMGLYGREPDLSSDIKERFAQLCEEHGILRENIIDLSNAMDLIPDHVLVLTLQITASRPENEEWPEPPVLSGHFSPGFHHHPFLSIQHPQYNFCDLHSILSH
;
A
#
# COMPACT_ATOMS: atom_id res chain seq x y z
N MET A 1 -45.48 -28.28 -23.16
CA MET A 1 -44.55 -28.63 -22.06
C MET A 1 -43.06 -28.36 -22.40
N LYS A 2 -42.57 -28.65 -23.60
CA LYS A 2 -41.14 -28.40 -23.97
C LYS A 2 -40.73 -26.93 -23.98
N MET A 3 -41.62 -26.00 -24.37
CA MET A 3 -41.35 -24.56 -24.38
C MET A 3 -41.26 -23.96 -22.97
N LEU A 4 -42.02 -24.47 -22.02
CA LEU A 4 -41.97 -24.00 -20.61
C LEU A 4 -40.67 -24.40 -19.94
N LEU A 5 -40.10 -25.60 -20.28
CA LEU A 5 -38.86 -26.10 -19.75
C LEU A 5 -37.67 -25.27 -20.25
N LEU A 6 -37.68 -24.83 -21.51
CA LEU A 6 -36.64 -23.96 -22.09
C LEU A 6 -36.67 -22.54 -21.49
N LEU A 7 -37.85 -22.04 -21.13
CA LEU A 7 -37.98 -20.74 -20.45
C LEU A 7 -37.42 -20.78 -19.02
N CYS A 8 -37.65 -21.88 -18.29
CA CYS A 8 -37.05 -22.07 -16.95
C CYS A 8 -35.53 -22.25 -17.01
N LEU A 9 -35.00 -22.94 -18.04
CA LEU A 9 -33.55 -23.08 -18.21
C LEU A 9 -32.87 -21.74 -18.57
N GLY A 10 -33.56 -20.88 -19.34
CA GLY A 10 -33.05 -19.53 -19.66
C GLY A 10 -33.03 -18.58 -18.46
N LEU A 11 -34.00 -18.70 -17.53
CA LEU A 11 -34.06 -17.86 -16.34
C LEU A 11 -33.02 -18.27 -15.26
N THR A 12 -32.59 -19.53 -15.23
CA THR A 12 -31.56 -19.97 -14.29
C THR A 12 -30.13 -19.60 -14.72
N LEU A 13 -29.91 -19.29 -16.00
CA LEU A 13 -28.59 -18.88 -16.49
C LEU A 13 -28.29 -17.38 -16.26
N VAL A 14 -29.32 -16.57 -15.97
CA VAL A 14 -29.15 -15.13 -15.71
C VAL A 14 -28.82 -14.83 -14.24
N CYS A 15 -28.94 -15.81 -13.32
CA CYS A 15 -28.69 -15.61 -11.88
C CYS A 15 -27.30 -16.03 -11.41
N VAL A 16 -26.32 -16.28 -12.28
CA VAL A 16 -24.95 -16.63 -11.88
C VAL A 16 -23.94 -15.55 -12.37
N HIS A 17 -24.35 -14.29 -12.35
CA HIS A 17 -23.38 -13.22 -12.12
C HIS A 17 -23.43 -12.99 -10.62
N ALA A 18 -22.56 -13.70 -9.91
CA ALA A 18 -22.28 -13.43 -8.52
C ALA A 18 -21.90 -11.94 -8.43
N GLU A 19 -22.72 -11.18 -7.70
CA GLU A 19 -22.34 -9.89 -7.18
C GLU A 19 -20.99 -10.08 -6.46
N GLU A 20 -19.88 -9.68 -7.07
CA GLU A 20 -18.65 -9.40 -6.33
C GLU A 20 -19.02 -8.25 -5.39
N ALA A 21 -19.37 -8.59 -4.17
CA ALA A 21 -19.76 -7.65 -3.15
C ALA A 21 -18.62 -6.65 -2.99
N SER A 22 -18.90 -5.38 -3.33
CA SER A 22 -18.08 -4.24 -2.90
C SER A 22 -17.82 -4.41 -1.40
N SER A 23 -16.57 -4.50 -0.98
CA SER A 23 -16.19 -4.75 0.42
C SER A 23 -16.53 -3.59 1.37
N THR A 24 -17.01 -2.46 0.86
CA THR A 24 -17.63 -1.38 1.65
C THR A 24 -19.03 -1.73 2.19
N GLY A 25 -19.55 -2.93 1.89
CA GLY A 25 -20.77 -3.47 2.49
C GLY A 25 -20.58 -3.92 3.94
N ARG A 26 -21.70 -4.32 4.57
CA ARG A 26 -21.89 -4.67 6.01
C ARG A 26 -20.85 -5.63 6.64
N ASN A 27 -19.87 -6.12 5.91
CA ASN A 27 -18.91 -7.15 6.33
C ASN A 27 -17.44 -6.69 6.27
N PHE A 28 -17.14 -5.38 6.00
CA PHE A 28 -15.76 -4.91 6.00
C PHE A 28 -15.19 -4.92 7.43
N ASN A 29 -14.11 -5.68 7.61
CA ASN A 29 -13.41 -5.78 8.89
C ASN A 29 -12.12 -4.95 8.83
N VAL A 30 -12.16 -3.76 9.38
CA VAL A 30 -11.05 -2.80 9.37
C VAL A 30 -9.81 -3.33 10.09
N GLU A 31 -9.96 -4.15 11.15
CA GLU A 31 -8.83 -4.71 11.88
C GLU A 31 -7.90 -5.56 11.00
N LYS A 32 -8.45 -6.16 9.95
CA LYS A 32 -7.69 -7.02 9.04
C LYS A 32 -6.79 -6.26 8.06
N ILE A 33 -6.99 -4.95 7.88
CA ILE A 33 -6.08 -4.15 7.06
C ILE A 33 -4.89 -3.62 7.84
N ASN A 34 -4.82 -3.86 9.14
CA ASN A 34 -3.67 -3.47 9.96
C ASN A 34 -2.39 -4.15 9.48
N GLY A 35 -1.26 -3.44 9.55
CA GLY A 35 0.07 -3.96 9.23
C GLY A 35 0.71 -3.34 8.00
N GLU A 36 1.70 -4.02 7.43
CA GLU A 36 2.53 -3.57 6.32
C GLU A 36 1.81 -3.71 4.99
N TRP A 37 2.07 -2.75 4.10
CA TRP A 37 1.54 -2.67 2.75
C TRP A 37 2.56 -2.01 1.81
N HIS A 38 2.52 -2.39 0.53
CA HIS A 38 3.34 -1.82 -0.52
C HIS A 38 2.47 -1.15 -1.59
N THR A 39 2.82 0.04 -2.03
CA THR A 39 2.14 0.68 -3.17
C THR A 39 2.56 0.00 -4.46
N ILE A 40 1.61 -0.60 -5.17
CA ILE A 40 1.84 -1.32 -6.42
C ILE A 40 1.48 -0.45 -7.62
N ILE A 41 0.29 0.16 -7.62
CA ILE A 41 -0.21 1.00 -8.71
C ILE A 41 -0.89 2.23 -8.13
N LEU A 42 -0.66 3.37 -8.76
CA LEU A 42 -1.44 4.59 -8.56
C LEU A 42 -2.13 4.98 -9.88
N ALA A 43 -3.33 5.53 -9.77
CA ALA A 43 -4.12 6.03 -10.89
C ALA A 43 -4.85 7.31 -10.49
N SER A 44 -4.96 8.30 -11.39
CA SER A 44 -5.65 9.56 -11.11
C SER A 44 -6.21 10.16 -12.40
N ASP A 45 -7.34 10.85 -12.30
CA ASP A 45 -7.86 11.68 -13.39
C ASP A 45 -7.00 12.96 -13.62
N LYS A 46 -6.12 13.29 -12.64
CA LYS A 46 -5.04 14.29 -12.78
C LYS A 46 -3.69 13.58 -12.64
N ARG A 47 -3.18 13.02 -13.74
CA ARG A 47 -1.96 12.22 -13.79
C ARG A 47 -0.73 12.90 -13.18
N GLU A 48 -0.61 14.22 -13.35
CA GLU A 48 0.48 15.03 -12.77
C GLU A 48 0.58 14.96 -11.24
N LYS A 49 -0.49 14.53 -10.57
CA LYS A 49 -0.49 14.38 -9.10
C LYS A 49 0.28 13.14 -8.63
N ILE A 50 0.46 12.15 -9.50
CA ILE A 50 1.06 10.83 -9.18
C ILE A 50 2.34 10.54 -9.97
N GLU A 51 2.73 11.42 -10.91
CA GLU A 51 4.02 11.35 -11.62
C GLU A 51 5.19 11.70 -10.69
N ASP A 52 6.41 11.61 -11.20
CA ASP A 52 7.60 11.99 -10.44
C ASP A 52 7.47 13.41 -9.89
N ASN A 53 7.81 13.58 -8.61
CA ASN A 53 7.60 14.81 -7.85
C ASN A 53 6.13 15.24 -7.64
N GLY A 54 5.15 14.46 -8.06
CA GLY A 54 3.73 14.70 -7.79
C GLY A 54 3.41 14.59 -6.29
N ASN A 55 2.55 15.49 -5.78
CA ASN A 55 2.24 15.55 -4.35
C ASN A 55 1.57 14.29 -3.80
N PHE A 56 0.91 13.51 -4.66
CA PHE A 56 0.23 12.27 -4.30
C PHE A 56 0.99 11.00 -4.75
N ARG A 57 2.25 11.13 -5.18
CA ARG A 57 3.12 9.98 -5.36
C ARG A 57 3.67 9.54 -4.00
N LEU A 58 2.81 8.88 -3.25
CA LEU A 58 3.06 8.41 -1.89
C LEU A 58 3.16 6.89 -1.86
N PHE A 59 4.17 6.38 -1.20
CA PHE A 59 4.41 4.95 -1.05
C PHE A 59 3.99 4.51 0.34
N LEU A 60 2.86 3.80 0.44
CA LEU A 60 2.33 3.29 1.70
C LEU A 60 3.24 2.19 2.25
N GLU A 61 3.59 2.29 3.52
CA GLU A 61 4.39 1.32 4.26
C GLU A 61 3.56 0.56 5.30
N GLN A 62 2.69 1.28 6.00
CA GLN A 62 1.93 0.70 7.10
C GLN A 62 0.58 1.38 7.30
N ILE A 63 -0.42 0.57 7.62
CA ILE A 63 -1.70 1.00 8.19
C ILE A 63 -1.74 0.54 9.63
N HIS A 64 -1.94 1.45 10.59
CA HIS A 64 -2.23 1.12 11.97
C HIS A 64 -3.67 1.50 12.29
N VAL A 65 -4.46 0.50 12.67
CA VAL A 65 -5.90 0.66 12.93
C VAL A 65 -6.11 1.08 14.37
N LEU A 66 -6.86 2.17 14.57
CA LEU A 66 -7.34 2.65 15.86
C LEU A 66 -8.87 2.55 15.90
N GLU A 67 -9.47 2.77 17.05
CA GLU A 67 -10.92 2.63 17.27
C GLU A 67 -11.75 3.46 16.27
N ASN A 68 -11.37 4.73 16.03
CA ASN A 68 -12.11 5.66 15.18
C ASN A 68 -11.25 6.28 14.07
N SER A 69 -10.02 5.81 13.85
CA SER A 69 -9.11 6.37 12.86
C SER A 69 -8.11 5.33 12.35
N LEU A 70 -7.43 5.69 11.28
CA LEU A 70 -6.30 4.94 10.73
C LEU A 70 -5.05 5.84 10.78
N VAL A 71 -3.94 5.33 11.29
CA VAL A 71 -2.64 5.95 11.11
C VAL A 71 -2.02 5.35 9.85
N LEU A 72 -1.76 6.20 8.86
CA LEU A 72 -1.17 5.82 7.58
C LEU A 72 0.27 6.32 7.53
N LYS A 73 1.22 5.41 7.38
CA LYS A 73 2.63 5.75 7.19
C LYS A 73 3.00 5.59 5.73
N PHE A 74 3.61 6.64 5.19
CA PHE A 74 4.10 6.69 3.83
C PHE A 74 5.54 7.17 3.80
N HIS A 75 6.23 6.88 2.71
CA HIS A 75 7.37 7.67 2.27
C HIS A 75 7.07 8.32 0.92
N THR A 76 7.85 9.34 0.59
CA THR A 76 7.80 10.00 -0.71
C THR A 76 9.22 10.37 -1.13
N VAL A 77 9.46 10.36 -2.44
CA VAL A 77 10.72 10.80 -3.03
C VAL A 77 10.44 12.04 -3.87
N ARG A 78 11.09 13.15 -3.55
CA ARG A 78 10.99 14.40 -4.29
C ARG A 78 12.37 15.02 -4.41
N ASP A 79 12.72 15.46 -5.63
CA ASP A 79 14.01 16.06 -5.90
C ASP A 79 15.18 15.22 -5.37
N GLU A 80 15.07 13.90 -5.52
CA GLU A 80 16.02 12.88 -5.02
C GLU A 80 16.12 12.80 -3.48
N GLU A 81 15.28 13.51 -2.75
CA GLU A 81 15.19 13.41 -1.29
C GLU A 81 14.04 12.48 -0.87
N CYS A 82 14.34 11.55 0.03
CA CYS A 82 13.36 10.67 0.63
C CYS A 82 12.86 11.25 1.95
N SER A 83 11.55 11.26 2.14
CA SER A 83 10.91 11.79 3.35
C SER A 83 9.82 10.84 3.83
N GLU A 84 9.74 10.63 5.15
CA GLU A 84 8.65 9.92 5.80
C GLU A 84 7.48 10.86 6.07
N LEU A 85 6.27 10.34 5.93
CA LEU A 85 5.03 11.06 6.17
C LEU A 85 4.06 10.17 6.94
N SER A 86 3.55 10.67 8.05
CA SER A 86 2.53 9.99 8.85
C SER A 86 1.28 10.84 8.92
N MET A 87 0.13 10.23 8.61
CA MET A 87 -1.18 10.89 8.60
C MET A 87 -2.18 10.12 9.45
N VAL A 88 -3.08 10.85 10.12
CA VAL A 88 -4.22 10.26 10.81
C VAL A 88 -5.48 10.54 9.99
N ALA A 89 -6.14 9.47 9.58
CA ALA A 89 -7.40 9.54 8.84
C ALA A 89 -8.55 9.13 9.79
N ASP A 90 -9.49 10.03 9.99
CA ASP A 90 -10.63 9.82 10.89
C ASP A 90 -11.83 9.24 10.15
N LYS A 91 -12.59 8.35 10.80
CA LYS A 91 -13.87 7.88 10.28
C LYS A 91 -14.82 9.06 10.09
N THR A 92 -15.52 9.09 8.95
CA THR A 92 -16.61 10.03 8.71
C THR A 92 -17.95 9.45 9.21
N GLU A 93 -19.01 10.22 9.09
CA GLU A 93 -20.38 9.73 9.37
C GLU A 93 -20.85 8.67 8.36
N LYS A 94 -20.20 8.61 7.19
CA LYS A 94 -20.49 7.64 6.15
C LYS A 94 -19.71 6.36 6.40
N ALA A 95 -20.42 5.25 6.48
CA ALA A 95 -19.83 3.94 6.78
C ALA A 95 -18.73 3.55 5.77
N GLY A 96 -17.55 3.18 6.27
CA GLY A 96 -16.41 2.77 5.45
C GLY A 96 -15.64 3.90 4.78
N GLU A 97 -15.98 5.16 5.09
CA GLU A 97 -15.28 6.34 4.59
C GLU A 97 -14.42 6.98 5.69
N TYR A 98 -13.24 7.42 5.32
CA TYR A 98 -12.29 8.13 6.16
C TYR A 98 -11.95 9.47 5.54
N SER A 99 -11.57 10.44 6.37
CA SER A 99 -11.08 11.75 5.92
C SER A 99 -9.72 12.08 6.49
N VAL A 100 -8.91 12.79 5.72
CA VAL A 100 -7.58 13.24 6.12
C VAL A 100 -7.23 14.56 5.42
N THR A 101 -6.57 15.46 6.13
CA THR A 101 -6.04 16.70 5.53
C THR A 101 -4.61 16.47 5.05
N TYR A 102 -4.42 16.51 3.74
CA TYR A 102 -3.13 16.44 3.08
C TYR A 102 -3.23 17.08 1.69
N ASP A 103 -2.50 18.13 1.43
CA ASP A 103 -2.59 18.94 0.20
C ASP A 103 -4.04 19.24 -0.23
N GLY A 104 -4.86 19.67 0.71
CA GLY A 104 -6.31 19.82 0.63
C GLY A 104 -7.04 18.89 1.60
N PHE A 105 -8.36 18.78 1.44
CA PHE A 105 -9.21 17.85 2.17
C PHE A 105 -9.42 16.59 1.35
N ASN A 106 -9.24 15.42 1.96
CA ASN A 106 -9.38 14.15 1.28
C ASN A 106 -10.41 13.29 1.99
N THR A 107 -11.26 12.62 1.22
CA THR A 107 -12.07 11.50 1.68
C THR A 107 -11.70 10.25 0.90
N PHE A 108 -11.66 9.09 1.55
CA PHE A 108 -11.37 7.84 0.86
C PHE A 108 -12.14 6.66 1.42
N THR A 109 -12.34 5.68 0.56
CA THR A 109 -12.95 4.37 0.86
C THR A 109 -12.04 3.25 0.38
N ILE A 110 -12.32 2.02 0.83
CA ILE A 110 -11.63 0.80 0.40
C ILE A 110 -12.66 -0.07 -0.33
N PRO A 111 -12.90 0.14 -1.65
CA PRO A 111 -13.91 -0.59 -2.41
C PRO A 111 -13.65 -2.09 -2.51
N LYS A 112 -12.39 -2.54 -2.54
CA LYS A 112 -12.05 -3.96 -2.67
C LYS A 112 -10.81 -4.32 -1.84
N THR A 113 -10.86 -5.46 -1.15
CA THR A 113 -9.71 -6.10 -0.49
C THR A 113 -10.03 -7.56 -0.22
N ASP A 114 -9.00 -8.40 -0.22
CA ASP A 114 -9.05 -9.75 0.35
C ASP A 114 -8.30 -9.84 1.69
N TYR A 115 -7.74 -8.67 2.16
CA TYR A 115 -6.97 -8.48 3.38
C TYR A 115 -5.57 -9.12 3.39
N ASP A 116 -5.43 -10.30 2.79
CA ASP A 116 -4.23 -11.13 2.87
C ASP A 116 -3.25 -10.88 1.73
N ASN A 117 -3.74 -10.38 0.57
CA ASN A 117 -2.91 -10.11 -0.60
C ASN A 117 -2.99 -8.67 -1.05
N PHE A 118 -4.19 -8.09 -1.22
CA PHE A 118 -4.35 -6.76 -1.81
C PHE A 118 -5.40 -5.89 -1.13
N LEU A 119 -5.26 -4.60 -1.34
CA LEU A 119 -6.20 -3.55 -0.97
C LEU A 119 -6.29 -2.54 -2.11
N MET A 120 -7.50 -2.16 -2.50
CA MET A 120 -7.77 -1.08 -3.45
C MET A 120 -8.44 0.07 -2.69
N ALA A 121 -7.91 1.28 -2.82
CA ALA A 121 -8.48 2.48 -2.23
C ALA A 121 -8.92 3.45 -3.32
N HIS A 122 -9.97 4.22 -3.04
CA HIS A 122 -10.47 5.31 -3.87
C HIS A 122 -10.56 6.57 -3.02
N LEU A 123 -9.87 7.63 -3.44
CA LEU A 123 -9.74 8.90 -2.76
C LEU A 123 -10.26 10.02 -3.64
N ILE A 124 -10.99 10.96 -3.03
CA ILE A 124 -11.38 12.25 -3.60
C ILE A 124 -10.63 13.35 -2.84
N ASN A 125 -9.93 14.20 -3.55
CA ASN A 125 -9.30 15.40 -3.01
C ASN A 125 -10.10 16.64 -3.38
N GLU A 126 -10.23 17.55 -2.43
CA GLU A 126 -10.83 18.88 -2.62
C GLU A 126 -9.84 19.95 -2.14
N LYS A 127 -9.44 20.84 -3.05
CA LYS A 127 -8.52 21.94 -2.75
C LYS A 127 -8.85 23.15 -3.60
N ASP A 128 -9.02 24.31 -2.96
CA ASP A 128 -9.24 25.61 -3.62
C ASP A 128 -10.41 25.61 -4.63
N GLY A 129 -11.45 24.81 -4.38
CA GLY A 129 -12.62 24.66 -5.24
C GLY A 129 -12.43 23.71 -6.42
N GLU A 130 -11.27 23.10 -6.55
CA GLU A 130 -11.00 22.02 -7.51
C GLU A 130 -11.09 20.66 -6.82
N THR A 131 -11.47 19.65 -7.60
CA THR A 131 -11.50 18.25 -7.16
C THR A 131 -10.74 17.38 -8.13
N PHE A 132 -10.14 16.30 -7.62
CA PHE A 132 -9.66 15.19 -8.43
C PHE A 132 -9.83 13.88 -7.65
N GLN A 133 -9.71 12.77 -8.37
CA GLN A 133 -9.74 11.45 -7.76
C GLN A 133 -8.43 10.69 -7.98
N LEU A 134 -8.13 9.89 -7.00
CA LEU A 134 -6.97 9.00 -7.01
C LEU A 134 -7.43 7.61 -6.60
N MET A 135 -6.89 6.60 -7.26
CA MET A 135 -7.03 5.21 -6.87
C MET A 135 -5.67 4.59 -6.61
N GLY A 136 -5.58 3.77 -5.58
CA GLY A 136 -4.37 3.05 -5.21
C GLY A 136 -4.62 1.56 -5.12
N LEU A 137 -3.70 0.77 -5.69
CA LEU A 137 -3.58 -0.67 -5.47
C LEU A 137 -2.37 -0.91 -4.57
N TYR A 138 -2.63 -1.57 -3.45
CA TYR A 138 -1.62 -1.90 -2.45
C TYR A 138 -1.55 -3.40 -2.26
N GLY A 139 -0.35 -3.94 -2.05
CA GLY A 139 -0.10 -5.37 -1.83
C GLY A 139 0.54 -5.63 -0.48
N ARG A 140 0.33 -6.85 0.07
CA ARG A 140 1.15 -7.34 1.19
C ARG A 140 2.56 -7.69 0.75
N GLU A 141 2.73 -8.06 -0.51
CA GLU A 141 4.01 -8.29 -1.16
C GLU A 141 4.34 -7.13 -2.12
N PRO A 142 5.61 -6.92 -2.46
CA PRO A 142 6.07 -5.83 -3.34
C PRO A 142 5.49 -5.84 -4.75
N ASP A 143 4.95 -6.97 -5.20
CA ASP A 143 4.26 -7.11 -6.48
C ASP A 143 3.00 -7.99 -6.36
N LEU A 144 2.09 -7.85 -7.31
CA LEU A 144 0.83 -8.59 -7.39
C LEU A 144 0.66 -9.21 -8.77
N SER A 145 -0.18 -10.26 -8.83
CA SER A 145 -0.48 -10.95 -10.09
C SER A 145 -1.11 -10.02 -11.12
N SER A 146 -0.87 -10.31 -12.40
CA SER A 146 -1.45 -9.57 -13.52
C SER A 146 -2.98 -9.52 -13.48
N ASP A 147 -3.64 -10.56 -12.95
CA ASP A 147 -5.09 -10.61 -12.80
C ASP A 147 -5.60 -9.57 -11.80
N ILE A 148 -4.90 -9.36 -10.67
CA ILE A 148 -5.26 -8.33 -9.68
C ILE A 148 -5.03 -6.94 -10.27
N LYS A 149 -3.90 -6.73 -10.95
CA LYS A 149 -3.58 -5.46 -11.64
C LYS A 149 -4.63 -5.13 -12.72
N GLU A 150 -5.07 -6.11 -13.50
CA GLU A 150 -6.11 -5.90 -14.51
C GLU A 150 -7.48 -5.57 -13.90
N ARG A 151 -7.86 -6.25 -12.81
CA ARG A 151 -9.10 -5.92 -12.05
C ARG A 151 -9.05 -4.50 -11.48
N PHE A 152 -7.88 -4.06 -11.04
CA PHE A 152 -7.69 -2.68 -10.59
C PHE A 152 -7.85 -1.70 -11.74
N ALA A 153 -7.27 -1.97 -12.92
CA ALA A 153 -7.42 -1.13 -14.10
C ALA A 153 -8.89 -1.01 -14.53
N GLN A 154 -9.66 -2.12 -14.50
CA GLN A 154 -11.10 -2.10 -14.77
C GLN A 154 -11.86 -1.24 -13.75
N LEU A 155 -11.52 -1.35 -12.46
CA LEU A 155 -12.12 -0.51 -11.42
C LEU A 155 -11.81 0.98 -11.63
N CYS A 156 -10.61 1.32 -12.09
CA CYS A 156 -10.26 2.71 -12.46
C CYS A 156 -11.13 3.21 -13.62
N GLU A 157 -11.34 2.41 -14.66
CA GLU A 157 -12.20 2.75 -15.80
C GLU A 157 -13.67 2.96 -15.36
N GLU A 158 -14.19 2.14 -14.44
CA GLU A 158 -15.53 2.31 -13.85
C GLU A 158 -15.68 3.65 -13.12
N HIS A 159 -14.59 4.19 -12.57
CA HIS A 159 -14.53 5.52 -11.93
C HIS A 159 -14.14 6.64 -12.92
N GLY A 160 -14.03 6.34 -14.22
CA GLY A 160 -13.69 7.32 -15.25
C GLY A 160 -12.23 7.70 -15.36
N ILE A 161 -11.33 6.94 -14.72
CA ILE A 161 -9.87 7.13 -14.85
C ILE A 161 -9.39 6.31 -16.06
N LEU A 162 -8.76 6.97 -17.03
CA LEU A 162 -8.26 6.32 -18.25
C LEU A 162 -7.03 5.45 -17.95
N ARG A 163 -6.86 4.36 -18.69
CA ARG A 163 -5.70 3.45 -18.54
C ARG A 163 -4.35 4.14 -18.69
N GLU A 164 -4.25 5.15 -19.54
CA GLU A 164 -3.04 5.97 -19.71
C GLU A 164 -2.64 6.75 -18.44
N ASN A 165 -3.58 6.94 -17.52
CA ASN A 165 -3.38 7.62 -16.25
C ASN A 165 -3.10 6.64 -15.10
N ILE A 166 -2.80 5.40 -15.39
CA ILE A 166 -2.39 4.36 -14.44
C ILE A 166 -0.86 4.23 -14.49
N ILE A 167 -0.22 4.26 -13.33
CA ILE A 167 1.23 4.12 -13.19
C ILE A 167 1.52 2.89 -12.32
N ASP A 168 2.13 1.87 -12.91
CA ASP A 168 2.64 0.69 -12.20
C ASP A 168 3.98 1.04 -11.54
N LEU A 169 4.05 0.88 -10.23
CA LEU A 169 5.20 1.21 -9.39
C LEU A 169 5.89 -0.03 -8.81
N SER A 170 5.40 -1.24 -9.13
CA SER A 170 5.99 -2.48 -8.63
C SER A 170 7.44 -2.67 -9.05
N ASN A 171 7.82 -2.15 -10.23
CA ASN A 171 9.18 -2.18 -10.75
C ASN A 171 10.01 -0.95 -10.34
N ALA A 172 9.45 -0.01 -9.56
CA ALA A 172 10.22 1.16 -9.11
C ALA A 172 11.37 0.76 -8.15
N MET A 173 11.30 -0.42 -7.53
CA MET A 173 12.41 -1.01 -6.78
C MET A 173 13.49 -1.62 -7.67
N ASP A 174 13.18 -2.00 -8.92
CA ASP A 174 14.14 -2.53 -9.91
C ASP A 174 15.00 -1.42 -10.56
N LEU A 175 14.71 -0.15 -10.28
CA LEU A 175 15.53 0.99 -10.73
C LEU A 175 16.80 1.18 -9.89
N ILE A 176 17.05 0.35 -8.89
CA ILE A 176 18.38 0.24 -8.29
C ILE A 176 19.27 -0.48 -9.33
N PRO A 177 20.21 0.20 -9.97
CA PRO A 177 21.06 -0.46 -10.97
C PRO A 177 21.77 -1.67 -10.35
N ASP A 178 21.83 -2.80 -11.05
CA ASP A 178 22.47 -4.05 -10.59
C ASP A 178 23.87 -3.84 -9.98
N HIS A 179 24.60 -2.83 -10.48
CA HIS A 179 25.92 -2.49 -9.96
C HIS A 179 25.88 -1.94 -8.52
N VAL A 180 24.78 -1.34 -8.08
CA VAL A 180 24.59 -0.83 -6.72
C VAL A 180 24.29 -1.98 -5.77
N LEU A 181 23.43 -2.92 -6.18
CA LEU A 181 23.17 -4.14 -5.42
C LEU A 181 24.46 -4.94 -5.24
N VAL A 182 25.29 -5.06 -6.28
CA VAL A 182 26.61 -5.72 -6.23
C VAL A 182 27.58 -4.96 -5.31
N LEU A 183 27.57 -3.62 -5.34
CA LEU A 183 28.43 -2.80 -4.47
C LEU A 183 28.04 -2.96 -2.99
N THR A 184 26.75 -2.98 -2.68
CA THR A 184 26.25 -3.20 -1.31
C THR A 184 26.63 -4.59 -0.81
N LEU A 185 26.49 -5.63 -1.64
CA LEU A 185 26.93 -6.99 -1.31
C LEU A 185 28.45 -7.10 -1.15
N GLN A 186 29.25 -6.35 -1.92
CA GLN A 186 30.70 -6.30 -1.80
C GLN A 186 31.16 -5.57 -0.53
N ILE A 187 30.49 -4.47 -0.15
CA ILE A 187 30.78 -3.73 1.08
C ILE A 187 30.45 -4.59 2.31
N THR A 188 29.34 -5.33 2.30
CA THR A 188 29.01 -6.25 3.40
C THR A 188 29.95 -7.47 3.45
N ALA A 189 30.43 -7.97 2.31
CA ALA A 189 31.36 -9.10 2.24
C ALA A 189 32.82 -8.75 2.57
N SER A 190 33.22 -7.47 2.45
CA SER A 190 34.60 -7.01 2.72
C SER A 190 34.81 -6.44 4.11
N ARG A 191 33.81 -6.49 4.98
CA ARG A 191 33.90 -5.99 6.35
C ARG A 191 34.70 -6.97 7.22
N PRO A 192 35.72 -6.53 7.94
CA PRO A 192 36.45 -7.40 8.86
C PRO A 192 35.56 -7.82 10.04
N GLU A 193 35.62 -9.09 10.45
CA GLU A 193 34.80 -9.73 11.49
C GLU A 193 34.89 -9.12 12.92
N ASN A 194 35.61 -8.01 13.10
CA ASN A 194 35.93 -7.45 14.43
C ASN A 194 35.34 -6.05 14.70
N GLU A 195 34.42 -5.51 13.89
CA GLU A 195 33.74 -4.26 14.22
C GLU A 195 32.39 -4.53 14.87
N GLU A 196 32.31 -4.26 16.17
CA GLU A 196 31.13 -4.32 17.03
C GLU A 196 30.16 -3.17 16.65
N TRP A 197 28.87 -3.47 16.54
CA TRP A 197 27.84 -2.46 16.29
C TRP A 197 27.77 -1.50 17.46
N PRO A 198 27.57 -0.17 17.26
CA PRO A 198 27.24 0.72 18.35
C PRO A 198 25.92 0.27 18.98
N GLU A 199 25.94 -0.02 20.28
CA GLU A 199 24.76 -0.41 21.01
C GLU A 199 23.70 0.72 20.95
N PRO A 200 22.40 0.38 20.77
CA PRO A 200 21.34 1.36 20.84
C PRO A 200 21.31 1.97 22.25
N PRO A 201 20.94 3.26 22.41
CA PRO A 201 20.93 3.93 23.70
C PRO A 201 20.01 3.17 24.67
N VAL A 202 20.60 2.73 25.79
CA VAL A 202 19.90 2.00 26.84
C VAL A 202 18.94 2.96 27.54
N LEU A 203 17.64 2.79 27.32
CA LEU A 203 16.62 3.36 28.20
C LEU A 203 16.58 2.51 29.47
N SER A 204 17.05 3.09 30.57
CA SER A 204 17.08 2.50 31.90
C SER A 204 15.67 2.21 32.42
N GLY A 205 15.28 0.94 32.44
CA GLY A 205 14.09 0.43 33.11
C GLY A 205 14.38 -0.97 33.63
N HIS A 206 14.37 -1.13 34.97
CA HIS A 206 14.61 -2.38 35.68
C HIS A 206 13.74 -3.53 35.20
N PHE A 207 14.34 -4.65 34.82
CA PHE A 207 13.70 -5.97 34.81
C PHE A 207 14.65 -7.04 35.35
N SER A 208 14.14 -7.84 36.30
CA SER A 208 14.79 -8.97 36.96
C SER A 208 14.86 -10.22 36.06
N PRO A 209 15.80 -11.16 36.36
CA PRO A 209 16.22 -12.22 35.45
C PRO A 209 15.43 -13.53 35.66
N GLY A 210 15.27 -14.26 34.59
CA GLY A 210 14.91 -15.69 34.61
C GLY A 210 14.24 -16.17 33.33
N PHE A 211 14.98 -16.80 32.43
CA PHE A 211 14.70 -18.12 31.88
C PHE A 211 15.72 -18.50 30.81
N HIS A 212 16.18 -19.77 30.91
CA HIS A 212 17.24 -20.39 30.11
C HIS A 212 16.85 -20.74 28.67
N HIS A 213 17.84 -20.54 27.75
CA HIS A 213 18.25 -21.27 26.56
C HIS A 213 17.23 -21.98 25.64
N HIS A 214 17.14 -21.53 24.38
CA HIS A 214 17.53 -22.32 23.21
C HIS A 214 17.80 -21.42 21.99
N PRO A 215 18.85 -21.70 21.19
CA PRO A 215 19.23 -20.87 20.05
C PRO A 215 18.47 -21.33 18.80
N PHE A 216 17.47 -20.56 18.37
CA PHE A 216 17.03 -20.57 17.00
C PHE A 216 17.64 -19.31 16.34
N LEU A 217 18.63 -19.53 15.48
CA LEU A 217 19.10 -18.53 14.52
C LEU A 217 17.96 -18.19 13.56
N SER A 218 17.15 -17.26 13.93
CA SER A 218 16.29 -16.52 13.02
C SER A 218 17.21 -15.46 12.40
N ILE A 219 17.61 -15.68 11.16
CA ILE A 219 18.22 -14.66 10.33
C ILE A 219 17.09 -13.67 10.03
N GLN A 220 16.95 -12.64 10.88
CA GLN A 220 16.18 -11.46 10.55
C GLN A 220 16.97 -10.72 9.48
N HIS A 221 16.49 -10.77 8.24
CA HIS A 221 16.92 -9.84 7.21
C HIS A 221 16.67 -8.42 7.74
N PRO A 222 17.64 -7.52 7.79
CA PRO A 222 17.37 -6.12 8.06
C PRO A 222 16.47 -5.63 6.93
N GLN A 223 15.24 -5.28 7.27
CA GLN A 223 14.34 -4.58 6.37
C GLN A 223 14.90 -3.18 6.19
N TYR A 224 15.67 -2.97 5.12
CA TYR A 224 16.03 -1.62 4.70
C TYR A 224 14.78 -0.97 4.12
N ASN A 225 14.29 0.09 4.76
CA ASN A 225 13.23 0.92 4.21
C ASN A 225 13.73 1.54 2.89
N PHE A 226 12.82 1.79 1.95
CA PHE A 226 13.16 2.41 0.66
C PHE A 226 13.97 3.70 0.83
N CYS A 227 13.68 4.49 1.87
CA CYS A 227 14.41 5.71 2.22
C CYS A 227 15.85 5.43 2.69
N ASP A 228 16.10 4.34 3.39
CA ASP A 228 17.46 3.96 3.83
C ASP A 228 18.34 3.61 2.62
N LEU A 229 17.80 2.88 1.65
CA LEU A 229 18.49 2.54 0.40
C LEU A 229 18.78 3.79 -0.44
N HIS A 230 17.84 4.73 -0.53
CA HIS A 230 18.04 5.97 -1.29
C HIS A 230 19.08 6.89 -0.62
N SER A 231 19.11 6.97 0.71
CA SER A 231 20.11 7.75 1.46
C SER A 231 21.53 7.19 1.33
N ILE A 232 21.69 5.86 1.19
CA ILE A 232 22.99 5.22 0.96
C ILE A 232 23.54 5.51 -0.44
N LEU A 233 22.65 5.79 -1.42
CA LEU A 233 22.99 5.98 -2.83
C LEU A 233 23.30 7.44 -3.21
N SER A 234 22.93 8.41 -2.37
CA SER A 234 23.15 9.85 -2.60
C SER A 234 24.45 10.39 -1.98
N HIS A 235 25.30 9.52 -1.42
CA HIS A 235 26.64 9.79 -0.91
C HIS A 235 27.68 8.88 -1.58
#